data_e95122e5284ffce0ccad77a070ea7de4
#
_entry.id   e95122e5284ffce0ccad77a070ea7de4
#
_cell.length_a   1.000
_cell.length_b   1.000
_cell.length_c   1.000
_cell.angle_alpha   90.00
_cell.angle_beta   90.00
_cell.angle_gamma   90.00
#
_symmetry.space_group_name_H-M   'P 1'
#
loop_
_entity.id
_entity.type
_entity.pdbx_description
1 polymer ?
#
loop_
_entity_poly.entity_id
_entity_poly.type
_entity_poly.pdbx_seq_one_letter_code
_entity_poly.pdbx_strand_id
1 'polypeptide(L)'
;MATPEFILRLREKIGHDPLWLIGVTAYVEDGAGRVLFGRRADTGEWALVYGINEPGEEPADTVVREVREETGVDCVPVALAGVTAARHETVYANGDRCQYLDLLFCCRLREGGAAVPRVADDESLEVGWFSPDDPPAPLAASTVERMGII
;
A
#
# COMPACT_ATOMS: atom_id res chain seq x y z
N MET A 1 7.15 -5.94 -4.31
CA MET A 1 6.69 -7.04 -3.45
C MET A 1 6.44 -8.26 -4.29
N ALA A 2 6.99 -9.36 -3.90
CA ALA A 2 6.64 -10.62 -4.55
C ALA A 2 5.20 -10.99 -4.19
N THR A 3 4.51 -11.69 -5.08
CA THR A 3 3.18 -12.23 -4.79
C THR A 3 3.24 -13.15 -3.57
N PRO A 4 2.37 -12.95 -2.56
CA PRO A 4 2.38 -13.79 -1.37
C PRO A 4 2.22 -15.28 -1.68
N GLU A 5 2.88 -16.11 -0.90
CA GLU A 5 2.90 -17.57 -1.07
C GLU A 5 1.49 -18.18 -1.11
N PHE A 6 0.59 -17.70 -0.25
CA PHE A 6 -0.78 -18.23 -0.21
C PHE A 6 -1.56 -17.98 -1.51
N ILE A 7 -1.28 -16.85 -2.18
CA ILE A 7 -1.88 -16.54 -3.49
C ILE A 7 -1.31 -17.47 -4.56
N LEU A 8 0.00 -17.69 -4.57
CA LEU A 8 0.63 -18.61 -5.51
C LEU A 8 0.03 -20.02 -5.41
N ARG A 9 -0.19 -20.51 -4.19
CA ARG A 9 -0.83 -21.81 -3.95
C ARG A 9 -2.28 -21.86 -4.45
N LEU A 10 -3.04 -20.78 -4.22
CA LEU A 10 -4.41 -20.70 -4.73
C LEU A 10 -4.42 -20.70 -6.26
N ARG A 11 -3.51 -19.96 -6.88
CA ARG A 11 -3.40 -19.87 -8.34
C ARG A 11 -3.10 -21.20 -9.00
N GLU A 12 -2.34 -22.08 -8.36
CA GLU A 12 -2.09 -23.44 -8.84
C GLU A 12 -3.39 -24.25 -9.00
N LYS A 13 -4.41 -23.94 -8.18
CA LYS A 13 -5.67 -24.68 -8.17
C LYS A 13 -6.77 -24.02 -9.00
N ILE A 14 -6.80 -22.68 -9.05
CA ILE A 14 -7.89 -21.92 -9.66
C ILE A 14 -7.47 -21.15 -10.93
N GLY A 15 -6.17 -21.18 -11.26
CA GLY A 15 -5.66 -20.41 -12.41
C GLY A 15 -5.88 -18.91 -12.24
N HIS A 16 -6.51 -18.28 -13.24
CA HIS A 16 -6.75 -16.84 -13.25
C HIS A 16 -8.12 -16.43 -12.68
N ASP A 17 -8.88 -17.35 -12.10
CA ASP A 17 -10.19 -17.04 -11.53
C ASP A 17 -10.09 -15.91 -10.48
N PRO A 18 -11.14 -15.07 -10.37
CA PRO A 18 -11.11 -13.94 -9.45
C PRO A 18 -10.88 -14.35 -8.00
N LEU A 19 -9.97 -13.64 -7.33
CA LEU A 19 -9.76 -13.74 -5.89
C LEU A 19 -10.29 -12.50 -5.20
N TRP A 20 -10.97 -12.70 -4.06
CA TRP A 20 -11.33 -11.64 -3.13
C TRP A 20 -10.22 -11.56 -2.08
N LEU A 21 -9.50 -10.45 -2.07
CA LEU A 21 -8.32 -10.25 -1.22
C LEU A 21 -8.51 -9.06 -0.27
N ILE A 22 -7.76 -9.08 0.81
CA ILE A 22 -7.73 -7.97 1.76
C ILE A 22 -6.46 -7.17 1.49
N GLY A 23 -6.65 -5.92 1.11
CA GLY A 23 -5.57 -4.96 0.95
C GLY A 23 -5.47 -4.02 2.15
N VAL A 24 -4.29 -3.52 2.42
CA VAL A 24 -4.06 -2.44 3.39
C VAL A 24 -3.40 -1.27 2.68
N THR A 25 -3.76 -0.05 3.07
CA THR A 25 -3.14 1.18 2.56
C THR A 25 -2.70 2.02 3.74
N ALA A 26 -1.52 2.59 3.67
CA ALA A 26 -0.90 3.37 4.73
C ALA A 26 -0.84 4.86 4.36
N TYR A 27 -1.55 5.69 5.10
CA TYR A 27 -1.38 7.13 5.10
C TYR A 27 -0.43 7.48 6.24
N VAL A 28 0.86 7.62 5.92
CA VAL A 28 1.92 7.85 6.93
C VAL A 28 2.28 9.32 6.95
N GLU A 29 2.10 9.96 8.09
CA GLU A 29 2.52 11.36 8.32
C GLU A 29 3.83 11.42 9.08
N ASP A 30 4.69 12.36 8.70
CA ASP A 30 5.85 12.74 9.50
C ASP A 30 5.48 13.83 10.51
N GLY A 31 6.47 14.26 11.33
CA GLY A 31 6.24 15.30 12.33
C GLY A 31 5.93 16.70 11.77
N ALA A 32 6.12 16.91 10.46
CA ALA A 32 5.82 18.17 9.77
C ALA A 32 4.52 18.13 8.96
N GLY A 33 3.74 17.05 9.07
CA GLY A 33 2.48 16.88 8.34
C GLY A 33 2.65 16.45 6.87
N ARG A 34 3.86 16.04 6.46
CA ARG A 34 4.09 15.49 5.13
C ARG A 34 3.70 14.03 5.11
N VAL A 35 3.34 13.54 3.93
CA VAL A 35 2.85 12.19 3.69
C VAL A 35 3.83 11.41 2.83
N LEU A 36 3.97 10.12 3.13
CA LEU A 36 4.86 9.21 2.42
C LEU A 36 4.18 8.70 1.15
N PHE A 37 4.85 8.90 0.01
CA PHE A 37 4.44 8.37 -1.28
C PHE A 37 5.56 7.57 -1.92
N GLY A 38 5.17 6.59 -2.72
CA GLY A 38 6.07 5.85 -3.59
C GLY A 38 5.63 5.96 -5.05
N ARG A 39 6.60 6.10 -5.96
CA ARG A 39 6.34 6.06 -7.40
C ARG A 39 6.44 4.63 -7.88
N ARG A 40 5.35 4.11 -8.40
CA ARG A 40 5.26 2.70 -8.79
C ARG A 40 6.06 2.41 -10.06
N ALA A 41 6.80 1.30 -10.03
CA ALA A 41 7.58 0.84 -11.16
C ALA A 41 6.70 0.35 -12.33
N ASP A 42 5.52 -0.22 -12.02
CA ASP A 42 4.60 -0.77 -13.03
C ASP A 42 3.83 0.31 -13.81
N THR A 43 3.38 1.35 -13.15
CA THR A 43 2.52 2.40 -13.76
C THR A 43 3.22 3.75 -13.93
N GLY A 44 4.29 4.00 -13.19
CA GLY A 44 4.94 5.32 -13.12
C GLY A 44 4.15 6.34 -12.30
N GLU A 45 3.02 5.96 -11.71
CA GLU A 45 2.19 6.82 -10.87
C GLU A 45 2.67 6.81 -9.43
N TRP A 46 2.44 7.92 -8.74
CA TRP A 46 2.67 8.01 -7.31
C TRP A 46 1.46 7.50 -6.53
N ALA A 47 1.71 6.78 -5.46
CA ALA A 47 0.66 6.20 -4.62
C ALA A 47 1.07 6.18 -3.15
N LEU A 48 0.07 6.11 -2.27
CA LEU A 48 0.28 5.69 -0.89
C LEU A 48 0.82 4.25 -0.88
N VAL A 49 1.58 3.90 0.14
CA VAL A 49 2.07 2.52 0.30
C VAL A 49 0.88 1.60 0.55
N TYR A 50 0.80 0.51 -0.18
CA TYR A 50 -0.23 -0.51 0.03
C TYR A 50 0.32 -1.92 -0.19
N GLY A 51 -0.38 -2.89 0.35
CA GLY A 51 -0.01 -4.29 0.20
C GLY A 51 -1.14 -5.23 0.58
N ILE A 52 -0.84 -6.52 0.54
CA ILE A 52 -1.82 -7.58 0.79
C ILE A 52 -1.65 -8.12 2.20
N ASN A 53 -2.74 -8.14 2.96
CA ASN A 53 -2.79 -8.84 4.24
C ASN A 53 -2.71 -10.34 4.01
N GLU A 54 -1.84 -11.01 4.76
CA GLU A 54 -1.60 -12.44 4.63
C GLU A 54 -2.30 -13.22 5.76
N PRO A 55 -2.65 -14.50 5.53
CA PRO A 55 -3.26 -15.33 6.57
C PRO A 55 -2.44 -15.36 7.85
N GLY A 56 -3.10 -15.14 8.99
CA GLY A 56 -2.44 -15.11 10.30
C GLY A 56 -1.79 -13.77 10.68
N GLU A 57 -1.84 -12.78 9.79
CA GLU A 57 -1.29 -11.46 10.02
C GLU A 57 -2.39 -10.47 10.42
N GLU A 58 -2.18 -9.72 11.49
CA GLU A 58 -3.08 -8.62 11.83
C GLU A 58 -2.91 -7.49 10.79
N PRO A 59 -3.99 -6.84 10.33
CA PRO A 59 -3.89 -5.78 9.33
C PRO A 59 -2.95 -4.63 9.72
N ALA A 60 -2.91 -4.27 10.99
CA ALA A 60 -1.99 -3.24 11.49
C ALA A 60 -0.51 -3.65 11.34
N ASP A 61 -0.21 -4.94 11.52
CA ASP A 61 1.15 -5.47 11.31
C ASP A 61 1.51 -5.51 9.83
N THR A 62 0.53 -5.80 8.97
CA THR A 62 0.70 -5.73 7.51
C THR A 62 1.16 -4.34 7.08
N VAL A 63 0.51 -3.30 7.59
CA VAL A 63 0.86 -1.90 7.28
C VAL A 63 2.31 -1.61 7.64
N VAL A 64 2.72 -1.97 8.85
CA VAL A 64 4.10 -1.75 9.34
C VAL A 64 5.10 -2.48 8.45
N ARG A 65 4.82 -3.73 8.11
CA ARG A 65 5.67 -4.56 7.26
C ARG A 65 5.82 -3.96 5.85
N GLU A 66 4.72 -3.64 5.20
CA GLU A 66 4.72 -3.10 3.83
C GLU A 66 5.43 -1.76 3.74
N VAL A 67 5.21 -0.85 4.68
CA VAL A 67 5.90 0.44 4.70
C VAL A 67 7.41 0.25 4.84
N ARG A 68 7.84 -0.66 5.71
CA ARG A 68 9.26 -0.95 5.88
C ARG A 68 9.87 -1.62 4.65
N GLU A 69 9.19 -2.60 4.08
CA GLU A 69 9.67 -3.33 2.90
C GLU A 69 9.84 -2.41 1.69
N GLU A 70 8.89 -1.52 1.43
CA GLU A 70 8.92 -0.65 0.25
C GLU A 70 9.76 0.61 0.44
N THR A 71 9.77 1.17 1.64
CA THR A 71 10.35 2.52 1.86
C THR A 71 11.44 2.60 2.92
N GLY A 72 11.64 1.54 3.68
CA GLY A 72 12.58 1.54 4.81
C GLY A 72 12.12 2.36 6.02
N VAL A 73 10.94 2.97 5.97
CA VAL A 73 10.42 3.80 7.06
C VAL A 73 9.74 2.94 8.13
N ASP A 74 9.95 3.30 9.39
CA ASP A 74 9.27 2.69 10.53
C ASP A 74 8.07 3.54 10.94
N CYS A 75 6.87 2.97 10.83
CA CYS A 75 5.64 3.64 11.19
C CYS A 75 4.85 2.91 12.27
N VAL A 76 3.92 3.63 12.89
CA VAL A 76 2.97 3.11 13.85
C VAL A 76 1.56 3.44 13.37
N PRO A 77 0.70 2.44 13.13
CA PRO A 77 -0.71 2.68 12.84
C PRO A 77 -1.40 3.28 14.07
N VAL A 78 -2.16 4.35 13.88
CA VAL A 78 -2.87 5.03 14.98
C VAL A 78 -4.38 4.96 14.85
N ALA A 79 -4.90 4.79 13.64
CA ALA A 79 -6.33 4.70 13.40
C ALA A 79 -6.64 3.97 12.10
N LEU A 80 -7.75 3.26 12.09
CA LEU A 80 -8.38 2.75 10.86
C LEU A 80 -9.28 3.87 10.33
N ALA A 81 -8.88 4.50 9.23
CA ALA A 81 -9.58 5.65 8.65
C ALA A 81 -10.75 5.24 7.74
N GLY A 82 -10.68 4.05 7.14
CA GLY A 82 -11.74 3.58 6.27
C GLY A 82 -11.60 2.13 5.86
N VAL A 83 -12.75 1.55 5.49
CA VAL A 83 -12.86 0.21 4.91
C VAL A 83 -13.66 0.37 3.62
N THR A 84 -13.05 0.03 2.49
CA THR A 84 -13.64 0.28 1.17
C THR A 84 -13.55 -0.97 0.30
N ALA A 85 -14.66 -1.39 -0.29
CA ALA A 85 -14.67 -2.44 -1.28
C ALA A 85 -14.39 -1.87 -2.68
N ALA A 86 -13.43 -2.44 -3.39
CA ALA A 86 -13.23 -2.11 -4.80
C ALA A 86 -14.45 -2.52 -5.62
N ARG A 87 -14.92 -1.64 -6.50
CA ARG A 87 -16.10 -1.88 -7.34
C ARG A 87 -15.81 -2.76 -8.54
N HIS A 88 -14.55 -2.80 -8.96
CA HIS A 88 -14.13 -3.49 -10.18
C HIS A 88 -12.95 -4.40 -9.91
N GLU A 89 -12.86 -5.43 -10.71
CA GLU A 89 -11.69 -6.31 -10.70
C GLU A 89 -10.45 -5.58 -11.24
N THR A 90 -9.32 -5.90 -10.63
CA THR A 90 -8.01 -5.60 -11.19
C THR A 90 -7.57 -6.82 -12.02
N VAL A 91 -7.21 -6.59 -13.27
CA VAL A 91 -6.64 -7.61 -14.15
C VAL A 91 -5.16 -7.31 -14.34
N TYR A 92 -4.31 -8.21 -13.88
CA TYR A 92 -2.86 -8.05 -14.01
C TYR A 92 -2.35 -8.48 -15.39
N ALA A 93 -1.13 -8.09 -15.73
CA ALA A 93 -0.53 -8.39 -17.03
C ALA A 93 -0.46 -9.90 -17.34
N ASN A 94 -0.32 -10.75 -16.32
CA ASN A 94 -0.31 -12.20 -16.46
C ASN A 94 -1.71 -12.83 -16.58
N GLY A 95 -2.78 -12.03 -16.54
CA GLY A 95 -4.15 -12.49 -16.61
C GLY A 95 -4.82 -12.80 -15.27
N ASP A 96 -4.11 -12.68 -14.15
CA ASP A 96 -4.67 -12.86 -12.82
C ASP A 96 -5.71 -11.78 -12.52
N ARG A 97 -6.82 -12.17 -11.91
CA ARG A 97 -7.94 -11.30 -11.58
C ARG A 97 -8.13 -11.25 -10.07
N CYS A 98 -8.18 -10.05 -9.53
CA CYS A 98 -8.36 -9.80 -8.11
C CYS A 98 -9.35 -8.67 -7.88
N GLN A 99 -10.04 -8.72 -6.76
CA GLN A 99 -10.85 -7.63 -6.24
C GLN A 99 -10.55 -7.49 -4.75
N TYR A 100 -10.54 -6.27 -4.23
CA TYR A 100 -10.00 -5.99 -2.91
C TYR A 100 -11.04 -5.40 -1.97
N LEU A 101 -10.96 -5.81 -0.71
CA LEU A 101 -11.43 -5.03 0.43
C LEU A 101 -10.21 -4.28 0.96
N ASP A 102 -10.22 -2.96 0.92
CA ASP A 102 -9.10 -2.13 1.38
C ASP A 102 -9.33 -1.57 2.78
N LEU A 103 -8.31 -1.69 3.61
CA LEU A 103 -8.26 -1.13 4.96
C LEU A 103 -7.28 0.04 4.96
N LEU A 104 -7.78 1.26 5.10
CA LEU A 104 -6.97 2.46 5.11
C LEU A 104 -6.59 2.83 6.54
N PHE A 105 -5.29 2.83 6.82
CA PHE A 105 -4.74 3.20 8.12
C PHE A 105 -4.07 4.57 8.07
N CYS A 106 -4.36 5.40 9.06
CA CYS A 106 -3.54 6.56 9.38
C CYS A 106 -2.40 6.10 10.29
N CYS A 107 -1.18 6.49 9.93
CA CYS A 107 0.03 6.11 10.63
C CYS A 107 0.87 7.36 10.93
N ARG A 108 1.71 7.26 11.95
CA ARG A 108 2.75 8.25 12.25
C ARG A 108 4.13 7.59 12.23
N LEU A 109 5.17 8.39 12.24
CA LEU A 109 6.52 7.87 12.41
C LEU A 109 6.67 7.21 13.79
N ARG A 110 7.39 6.11 13.82
CA ARG A 110 7.78 5.46 15.06
C ARG A 110 8.88 6.29 15.72
N GLU A 111 8.69 6.63 17.00
CA GLU A 111 9.71 7.34 17.78
C GLU A 111 11.01 6.52 17.85
N GLY A 112 12.13 7.15 17.46
CA GLY A 112 13.43 6.48 17.41
C GLY A 112 13.61 5.51 16.24
N GLY A 113 12.60 5.37 15.35
CA GLY A 113 12.67 4.53 14.17
C GLY A 113 13.24 5.25 12.96
N ALA A 114 13.42 4.51 11.86
CA ALA A 114 13.89 5.05 10.59
C ALA A 114 12.82 5.95 9.96
N ALA A 115 13.20 7.19 9.62
CA ALA A 115 12.30 8.21 9.08
C ALA A 115 12.71 8.71 7.70
N VAL A 116 13.90 8.35 7.21
CA VAL A 116 14.37 8.72 5.89
C VAL A 116 13.97 7.63 4.89
N PRO A 117 13.06 7.95 3.94
CA PRO A 117 12.62 6.95 2.99
C PRO A 117 13.71 6.64 1.96
N ARG A 118 13.76 5.40 1.55
CA ARG A 118 14.63 4.91 0.49
C ARG A 118 13.88 3.86 -0.34
N VAL A 119 14.22 3.73 -1.59
CA VAL A 119 13.73 2.61 -2.40
C VAL A 119 14.33 1.32 -1.83
N ALA A 120 13.50 0.50 -1.20
CA ALA A 120 13.93 -0.67 -0.45
C ALA A 120 13.61 -1.99 -1.17
N ASP A 121 12.75 -1.96 -2.19
CA ASP A 121 12.45 -3.10 -3.05
C ASP A 121 12.34 -2.65 -4.53
N ASP A 122 11.92 -3.57 -5.40
CA ASP A 122 11.80 -3.34 -6.84
C ASP A 122 10.42 -2.80 -7.28
N GLU A 123 9.50 -2.58 -6.36
CA GLU A 123 8.15 -2.08 -6.67
C GLU A 123 8.10 -0.56 -6.88
N SER A 124 9.03 0.17 -6.30
CA SER A 124 9.08 1.61 -6.36
C SER A 124 10.32 2.12 -7.09
N LEU A 125 10.15 3.14 -7.92
CA LEU A 125 11.24 3.87 -8.59
C LEU A 125 11.79 4.97 -7.69
N GLU A 126 10.91 5.60 -6.91
CA GLU A 126 11.20 6.71 -6.00
C GLU A 126 10.29 6.62 -4.79
N VAL A 127 10.74 7.14 -3.66
CA VAL A 127 9.95 7.30 -2.44
C VAL A 127 10.27 8.65 -1.80
N GLY A 128 9.32 9.26 -1.13
CA GLY A 128 9.55 10.56 -0.50
C GLY A 128 8.37 11.07 0.32
N TRP A 129 8.67 12.13 1.06
CA TRP A 129 7.70 12.91 1.83
C TRP A 129 7.21 14.10 1.02
N PHE A 130 5.92 14.26 0.92
CA PHE A 130 5.28 15.37 0.19
C PHE A 130 4.16 15.98 1.02
N SER A 131 3.93 17.28 0.83
CA SER A 131 2.74 17.92 1.40
C SER A 131 1.48 17.31 0.80
N PRO A 132 0.46 16.97 1.61
CA PRO A 132 -0.81 16.49 1.07
C PRO A 132 -1.55 17.54 0.23
N ASP A 133 -1.23 18.82 0.41
CA ASP A 133 -1.78 19.92 -0.39
C ASP A 133 -1.04 20.12 -1.72
N ASP A 134 0.15 19.55 -1.85
CA ASP A 134 0.96 19.58 -3.07
C ASP A 134 1.59 18.19 -3.29
N PRO A 135 0.75 17.19 -3.58
CA PRO A 135 1.22 15.83 -3.75
C PRO A 135 2.05 15.67 -5.04
N PRO A 136 2.86 14.61 -5.13
CA PRO A 136 3.59 14.35 -6.36
C PRO A 136 2.65 13.97 -7.50
N ALA A 137 3.07 14.20 -8.74
CA ALA A 137 2.26 13.90 -9.92
C ALA A 137 3.01 12.99 -10.90
N PRO A 138 2.30 12.11 -11.61
CA PRO A 138 0.86 11.82 -11.52
C PRO A 138 0.50 10.95 -10.31
N LEU A 139 -0.65 11.21 -9.70
CA LEU A 139 -1.20 10.38 -8.63
C LEU A 139 -2.09 9.26 -9.18
N ALA A 140 -1.96 8.06 -8.61
CA ALA A 140 -2.89 6.97 -8.88
C ALA A 140 -4.32 7.33 -8.44
N ALA A 141 -5.32 6.99 -9.24
CA ALA A 141 -6.72 7.28 -8.94
C ALA A 141 -7.17 6.71 -7.60
N SER A 142 -6.73 5.50 -7.26
CA SER A 142 -7.03 4.86 -5.97
C SER A 142 -6.46 5.64 -4.78
N THR A 143 -5.31 6.27 -4.95
CA THR A 143 -4.68 7.12 -3.94
C THR A 143 -5.49 8.39 -3.73
N VAL A 144 -5.97 9.03 -4.81
CA VAL A 144 -6.83 10.21 -4.72
C VAL A 144 -8.10 9.88 -3.93
N GLU A 145 -8.75 8.76 -4.22
CA GLU A 145 -9.95 8.32 -3.50
C GLU A 145 -9.68 8.13 -2.01
N ARG A 146 -8.58 7.47 -1.65
CA ARG A 146 -8.22 7.20 -0.26
C ARG A 146 -7.87 8.47 0.51
N MET A 147 -7.14 9.37 -0.10
CA MET A 147 -6.83 10.68 0.51
C MET A 147 -8.08 11.50 0.77
N GLY A 148 -9.13 11.33 -0.03
CA GLY A 148 -10.42 11.99 0.18
C GLY A 148 -11.20 11.47 1.39
N ILE A 149 -10.81 10.35 1.98
CA ILE A 149 -11.44 9.77 3.18
C ILE A 149 -10.88 10.38 4.46
N ILE A 150 -9.65 10.88 4.44
CA ILE A 150 -8.90 11.39 5.60
C ILE A 150 -9.21 12.84 5.94
#